data_22829b68e08daa6bfd9abd9e44ba2f56
#
_entry.id   22829b68e08daa6bfd9abd9e44ba2f56
#
_cell.length_a   1.000
_cell.length_b   1.000
_cell.length_c   1.000
_cell.angle_alpha   90.00
_cell.angle_beta   90.00
_cell.angle_gamma   90.00
#
_symmetry.space_group_name_H-M   'P 1'
#
loop_
_entity.id
_entity.type
_entity.pdbx_description
1 polymer ?
#
loop_
_entity_poly.entity_id
_entity_poly.type
_entity_poly.pdbx_seq_one_letter_code
_entity_poly.pdbx_strand_id
1 'polypeptide(L)'
;MKKFTVGILVALLAVSLVLSGCSKPSRPSTTEPKYKIGLVFDIGGRGDHSFNDSAYNGLVRLAEEFKGYIKDDPDNVNYGTEVELKYLEPKEGGQDREQLLRTLAEEGYDLIFGIGFMFTDPMINVAKDFPDTKFAIVDGTIDGLDENSNIVCLNFKQNEGSFLVGAIAGLKTNTNKVGFVGGMQSALIEQFEVGYKAGAMYVNPNLRQAGNILSQYIGTTGDAFKDPARGTEIASTFLNQGADIIYHASGASGAGVFQAVYDAYKNGKDVWAIGVDSDQGLVYKSSDDPEQQAIGDRILTSMLKRVDTSVYLTGKDFMGGQWKGGYRDFGLDVDGVGYAVNDYNRSLIEDVMPQVDELKQKIINGEIVVPTNNEELQTFQLP
;
A
#
# COMPACT_ATOMS: atom_id res chain seq x y z
N MET A 1 81.29 6.67 -64.00
CA MET A 1 80.27 7.66 -63.69
C MET A 1 79.06 6.87 -63.22
N LYS A 2 78.94 6.84 -61.97
CA LYS A 2 77.98 6.04 -61.19
C LYS A 2 77.23 6.95 -60.25
N LYS A 3 75.94 6.88 -60.16
CA LYS A 3 75.11 7.28 -59.07
C LYS A 3 73.72 7.51 -59.63
N PHE A 4 72.81 6.64 -59.43
CA PHE A 4 71.35 6.89 -59.38
C PHE A 4 70.62 5.54 -59.50
N THR A 5 70.50 4.80 -58.42
CA THR A 5 69.49 3.71 -58.35
C THR A 5 69.43 3.13 -56.94
N VAL A 6 69.21 3.98 -55.91
CA VAL A 6 68.91 3.52 -54.53
C VAL A 6 67.77 4.31 -53.89
N GLY A 7 67.09 5.23 -54.60
CA GLY A 7 66.17 6.16 -54.05
C GLY A 7 64.68 5.75 -54.13
N ILE A 8 64.31 4.65 -54.77
CA ILE A 8 62.86 4.35 -55.07
C ILE A 8 62.32 3.14 -54.30
N LEU A 9 63.07 2.42 -53.54
CA LEU A 9 62.59 1.22 -52.82
C LEU A 9 62.26 1.44 -51.34
N VAL A 10 62.44 2.65 -50.82
CA VAL A 10 62.07 2.99 -49.39
C VAL A 10 60.73 3.75 -49.26
N ALA A 11 60.17 4.27 -50.37
CA ALA A 11 58.94 5.03 -50.36
C ALA A 11 57.66 4.17 -50.47
N LEU A 12 57.76 2.86 -50.70
CA LEU A 12 56.59 1.96 -50.85
C LEU A 12 56.29 1.06 -49.61
N LEU A 13 57.10 1.15 -48.56
CA LEU A 13 56.86 0.43 -47.31
C LEU A 13 56.25 1.27 -46.17
N ALA A 14 56.04 2.56 -46.39
CA ALA A 14 55.53 3.48 -45.36
C ALA A 14 54.02 3.78 -45.47
N VAL A 15 53.28 3.23 -46.45
CA VAL A 15 51.88 3.52 -46.68
C VAL A 15 50.94 2.38 -46.25
N SER A 16 51.45 1.23 -45.80
CA SER A 16 50.63 0.09 -45.40
C SER A 16 50.40 -0.05 -43.88
N LEU A 17 50.73 0.95 -43.04
CA LEU A 17 50.64 0.86 -41.55
C LEU A 17 49.70 1.88 -40.93
N VAL A 18 48.79 2.52 -41.68
CA VAL A 18 47.86 3.52 -41.13
C VAL A 18 46.37 3.15 -41.35
N LEU A 19 46.08 1.88 -41.61
CA LEU A 19 44.69 1.36 -41.64
C LEU A 19 44.40 0.30 -40.57
N SER A 20 45.11 0.35 -39.45
CA SER A 20 44.60 -0.27 -38.21
C SER A 20 43.60 0.67 -37.61
N GLY A 21 42.34 0.56 -38.07
CA GLY A 21 41.22 1.28 -37.54
C GLY A 21 41.14 1.07 -36.02
N CYS A 22 41.23 2.17 -35.28
CA CYS A 22 40.76 2.23 -33.92
C CYS A 22 39.25 1.85 -33.95
N SER A 23 38.95 0.58 -33.77
CA SER A 23 37.66 0.18 -33.24
C SER A 23 37.58 0.80 -31.85
N LYS A 24 36.87 1.93 -31.73
CA LYS A 24 36.42 2.41 -30.44
C LYS A 24 35.75 1.21 -29.75
N PRO A 25 36.09 0.94 -28.49
CA PRO A 25 35.31 -0.05 -27.74
C PRO A 25 33.85 0.41 -27.86
N SER A 26 33.01 -0.43 -28.44
CA SER A 26 31.56 -0.23 -28.42
C SER A 26 31.18 -0.09 -26.95
N ARG A 27 30.79 1.12 -26.55
CA ARG A 27 30.10 1.31 -25.31
C ARG A 27 28.99 0.24 -25.26
N PRO A 28 28.83 -0.53 -24.18
CA PRO A 28 27.66 -1.39 -24.08
C PRO A 28 26.46 -0.50 -24.40
N SER A 29 25.67 -0.86 -25.39
CA SER A 29 24.40 -0.17 -25.63
C SER A 29 23.56 -0.44 -24.40
N THR A 30 23.49 0.52 -23.50
CA THR A 30 22.41 0.56 -22.51
C THR A 30 21.16 0.70 -23.34
N THR A 31 20.47 -0.40 -23.62
CA THR A 31 19.12 -0.36 -24.18
C THR A 31 18.30 0.43 -23.19
N GLU A 32 17.74 1.55 -23.63
CA GLU A 32 16.79 2.30 -22.81
C GLU A 32 15.64 1.37 -22.39
N PRO A 33 15.15 1.48 -21.16
CA PRO A 33 14.03 0.65 -20.70
C PRO A 33 12.82 0.88 -21.64
N LYS A 34 12.08 -0.20 -21.88
CA LYS A 34 10.90 -0.14 -22.74
C LYS A 34 9.75 0.63 -22.10
N TYR A 35 9.67 0.60 -20.79
CA TYR A 35 8.67 1.30 -19.99
C TYR A 35 9.32 1.94 -18.78
N LYS A 36 8.79 3.08 -18.36
CA LYS A 36 9.12 3.76 -17.12
C LYS A 36 7.87 3.95 -16.26
N ILE A 37 7.88 3.41 -15.05
CA ILE A 37 6.75 3.51 -14.13
C ILE A 37 7.20 4.19 -12.84
N GLY A 38 6.58 5.31 -12.51
CA GLY A 38 6.84 6.10 -11.32
C GLY A 38 5.78 5.91 -10.24
N LEU A 39 6.16 6.13 -8.98
CA LEU A 39 5.26 6.08 -7.84
C LEU A 39 5.65 7.18 -6.86
N VAL A 40 4.66 7.87 -6.29
CA VAL A 40 4.88 8.83 -5.20
C VAL A 40 4.11 8.33 -3.98
N PHE A 41 4.84 8.05 -2.89
CA PHE A 41 4.26 7.63 -1.61
C PHE A 41 3.52 8.77 -0.92
N ASP A 42 2.67 8.44 0.03
CA ASP A 42 2.08 9.40 0.96
C ASP A 42 2.89 9.51 2.26
N ILE A 43 2.41 10.34 3.16
CA ILE A 43 2.99 10.55 4.49
C ILE A 43 3.11 9.20 5.22
N GLY A 44 4.26 8.97 5.81
CA GLY A 44 4.67 7.68 6.36
C GLY A 44 5.80 7.07 5.54
N GLY A 45 5.73 7.17 4.20
CA GLY A 45 6.78 6.68 3.29
C GLY A 45 7.07 5.19 3.44
N ARG A 46 8.27 4.79 2.99
CA ARG A 46 8.77 3.42 3.17
C ARG A 46 8.99 3.10 4.65
N GLY A 47 8.67 1.86 5.02
CA GLY A 47 8.81 1.36 6.40
C GLY A 47 7.59 1.61 7.27
N ASP A 48 6.44 1.96 6.68
CA ASP A 48 5.18 2.07 7.42
C ASP A 48 4.57 0.70 7.78
N HIS A 49 5.11 -0.38 7.20
CA HIS A 49 4.62 -1.75 7.34
C HIS A 49 3.13 -1.91 6.97
N SER A 50 2.59 -1.02 6.17
CA SER A 50 1.16 -0.88 5.87
C SER A 50 0.95 -0.47 4.41
N PHE A 51 0.39 0.71 4.18
CA PHE A 51 -0.12 1.24 2.92
C PHE A 51 0.98 1.49 1.87
N ASN A 52 2.03 2.24 2.25
CA ASN A 52 3.11 2.58 1.33
C ASN A 52 3.99 1.36 1.01
N ASP A 53 4.32 0.54 2.02
CA ASP A 53 5.07 -0.70 1.79
C ASP A 53 4.28 -1.70 0.93
N SER A 54 2.94 -1.73 1.04
CA SER A 54 2.09 -2.51 0.15
C SER A 54 2.21 -2.02 -1.30
N ALA A 55 2.18 -0.70 -1.55
CA ALA A 55 2.38 -0.14 -2.89
C ALA A 55 3.76 -0.47 -3.46
N TYR A 56 4.82 -0.37 -2.63
CA TYR A 56 6.17 -0.77 -3.02
C TYR A 56 6.24 -2.25 -3.44
N ASN A 57 5.59 -3.14 -2.71
CA ASN A 57 5.54 -4.56 -3.08
C ASN A 57 4.90 -4.77 -4.46
N GLY A 58 3.97 -3.90 -4.87
CA GLY A 58 3.43 -3.87 -6.22
C GLY A 58 4.50 -3.54 -7.27
N LEU A 59 5.39 -2.57 -7.00
CA LEU A 59 6.54 -2.27 -7.88
C LEU A 59 7.53 -3.44 -7.93
N VAL A 60 7.84 -4.06 -6.80
CA VAL A 60 8.75 -5.23 -6.76
C VAL A 60 8.21 -6.37 -7.63
N ARG A 61 6.90 -6.67 -7.55
CA ARG A 61 6.25 -7.68 -8.41
C ARG A 61 6.32 -7.33 -9.90
N LEU A 62 6.18 -6.05 -10.26
CA LEU A 62 6.37 -5.59 -11.64
C LEU A 62 7.82 -5.77 -12.08
N ALA A 63 8.80 -5.40 -11.23
CA ALA A 63 10.21 -5.59 -11.53
C ALA A 63 10.54 -7.07 -11.79
N GLU A 64 10.05 -7.97 -10.95
CA GLU A 64 10.30 -9.41 -11.06
C GLU A 64 9.70 -10.00 -12.34
N GLU A 65 8.41 -9.75 -12.60
CA GLU A 65 7.72 -10.35 -13.76
C GLU A 65 8.21 -9.79 -15.09
N PHE A 66 8.51 -8.49 -15.16
CA PHE A 66 8.85 -7.80 -16.41
C PHE A 66 10.34 -7.49 -16.55
N LYS A 67 11.21 -8.17 -15.79
CA LYS A 67 12.69 -8.00 -15.83
C LYS A 67 13.10 -6.54 -15.70
N GLY A 68 12.52 -5.88 -14.71
CA GLY A 68 12.78 -4.49 -14.39
C GLY A 68 13.74 -4.30 -13.23
N TYR A 69 13.96 -3.04 -12.89
CA TYR A 69 14.70 -2.62 -11.71
C TYR A 69 14.04 -1.41 -11.08
N ILE A 70 14.25 -1.22 -9.78
CA ILE A 70 13.83 -0.01 -9.07
C ILE A 70 15.05 0.90 -8.95
N LYS A 71 14.97 2.06 -9.57
CA LYS A 71 16.05 3.03 -9.63
C LYS A 71 16.26 3.70 -8.27
N ASP A 72 17.54 3.82 -7.88
CA ASP A 72 17.96 4.44 -6.61
C ASP A 72 17.39 3.76 -5.36
N ASP A 73 16.97 2.50 -5.48
CA ASP A 73 16.38 1.72 -4.40
C ASP A 73 17.44 1.20 -3.42
N PRO A 74 17.30 1.46 -2.10
CA PRO A 74 18.24 0.96 -1.10
C PRO A 74 18.26 -0.57 -0.99
N ASP A 75 17.14 -1.24 -1.33
CA ASP A 75 17.04 -2.70 -1.31
C ASP A 75 17.63 -3.33 -2.58
N ASN A 76 18.08 -2.50 -3.54
CA ASN A 76 18.75 -2.93 -4.79
C ASN A 76 17.91 -3.91 -5.63
N VAL A 77 16.59 -3.72 -5.70
CA VAL A 77 15.70 -4.57 -6.50
C VAL A 77 16.06 -4.45 -7.97
N ASN A 78 16.59 -5.54 -8.55
CA ASN A 78 17.02 -5.61 -9.94
C ASN A 78 16.90 -7.03 -10.51
N TYR A 79 15.95 -7.21 -11.43
CA TYR A 79 15.71 -8.45 -12.17
C TYR A 79 16.05 -8.32 -13.66
N GLY A 80 16.45 -7.13 -14.13
CA GLY A 80 16.79 -6.85 -15.53
C GLY A 80 16.72 -5.37 -15.87
N THR A 81 16.57 -5.03 -17.16
CA THR A 81 16.63 -3.64 -17.65
C THR A 81 15.46 -3.28 -18.57
N GLU A 82 14.46 -4.15 -18.68
CA GLU A 82 13.34 -3.91 -19.60
C GLU A 82 12.35 -2.86 -19.10
N VAL A 83 12.21 -2.72 -17.76
CA VAL A 83 11.33 -1.74 -17.11
C VAL A 83 12.13 -0.98 -16.05
N GLU A 84 12.12 0.35 -16.13
CA GLU A 84 12.61 1.23 -15.06
C GLU A 84 11.45 1.59 -14.13
N LEU A 85 11.59 1.31 -12.86
CA LEU A 85 10.66 1.68 -11.82
C LEU A 85 11.36 2.71 -10.91
N LYS A 86 10.62 3.67 -10.37
CA LYS A 86 11.15 4.67 -9.43
C LYS A 86 10.05 5.08 -8.46
N TYR A 87 10.44 5.31 -7.22
CA TYR A 87 9.53 5.95 -6.28
C TYR A 87 10.13 7.24 -5.72
N LEU A 88 9.26 8.13 -5.29
CA LEU A 88 9.59 9.36 -4.59
C LEU A 88 8.78 9.44 -3.29
N GLU A 89 9.34 10.10 -2.30
CA GLU A 89 8.69 10.31 -1.00
C GLU A 89 8.47 11.81 -0.76
N PRO A 90 7.26 12.21 -0.29
CA PRO A 90 7.00 13.60 0.04
C PRO A 90 7.78 14.01 1.29
N LYS A 91 8.14 15.29 1.34
CA LYS A 91 8.69 15.91 2.53
C LYS A 91 7.61 16.08 3.60
N GLU A 92 8.01 16.55 4.77
CA GLU A 92 7.10 16.82 5.88
C GLU A 92 5.84 17.57 5.45
N GLY A 93 4.68 17.08 5.89
CA GLY A 93 3.38 17.62 5.55
C GLY A 93 2.87 17.35 4.14
N GLY A 94 3.69 16.75 3.25
CA GLY A 94 3.30 16.37 1.89
C GLY A 94 2.91 17.55 0.99
N GLN A 95 3.46 18.74 1.24
CA GLN A 95 3.18 19.96 0.46
C GLN A 95 3.71 19.85 -0.98
N ASP A 96 4.64 18.96 -1.24
CA ASP A 96 5.35 18.78 -2.50
C ASP A 96 4.78 17.66 -3.38
N ARG A 97 3.60 17.09 -3.05
CA ARG A 97 2.97 16.00 -3.83
C ARG A 97 2.85 16.33 -5.32
N GLU A 98 2.34 17.50 -5.66
CA GLU A 98 2.21 17.94 -7.05
C GLU A 98 3.57 18.05 -7.73
N GLN A 99 4.57 18.63 -7.06
CA GLN A 99 5.92 18.75 -7.58
C GLN A 99 6.57 17.38 -7.84
N LEU A 100 6.34 16.41 -6.98
CA LEU A 100 6.88 15.04 -7.14
C LEU A 100 6.24 14.30 -8.32
N LEU A 101 4.92 14.40 -8.50
CA LEU A 101 4.23 13.86 -9.68
C LEU A 101 4.77 14.52 -10.96
N ARG A 102 4.91 15.85 -10.96
CA ARG A 102 5.43 16.63 -12.09
C ARG A 102 6.88 16.24 -12.42
N THR A 103 7.71 16.04 -11.42
CA THR A 103 9.11 15.60 -11.60
C THR A 103 9.17 14.26 -12.35
N LEU A 104 8.36 13.28 -11.97
CA LEU A 104 8.31 12.01 -12.69
C LEU A 104 7.81 12.16 -14.12
N ALA A 105 6.79 12.99 -14.35
CA ALA A 105 6.27 13.27 -15.70
C ALA A 105 7.31 13.96 -16.59
N GLU A 106 8.04 14.96 -16.06
CA GLU A 106 9.14 15.66 -16.76
C GLU A 106 10.35 14.74 -17.04
N GLU A 107 10.62 13.75 -16.16
CA GLU A 107 11.64 12.71 -16.39
C GLU A 107 11.19 11.66 -17.42
N GLY A 108 9.99 11.77 -17.96
CA GLY A 108 9.43 10.90 -19.01
C GLY A 108 8.99 9.54 -18.51
N TYR A 109 8.40 9.47 -17.30
CA TYR A 109 7.71 8.28 -16.83
C TYR A 109 6.36 8.13 -17.55
N ASP A 110 6.08 6.92 -18.05
CA ASP A 110 4.91 6.63 -18.88
C ASP A 110 3.63 6.43 -18.03
N LEU A 111 3.79 5.85 -16.86
CA LEU A 111 2.73 5.64 -15.86
C LEU A 111 3.21 6.12 -14.50
N ILE A 112 2.40 6.92 -13.80
CA ILE A 112 2.74 7.50 -12.50
C ILE A 112 1.63 7.23 -11.51
N PHE A 113 1.99 6.59 -10.37
CA PHE A 113 1.08 6.34 -9.27
C PHE A 113 1.19 7.44 -8.21
N GLY A 114 0.06 7.93 -7.71
CA GLY A 114 -0.04 8.68 -6.46
C GLY A 114 -0.70 7.80 -5.40
N ILE A 115 -0.01 7.55 -4.30
CA ILE A 115 -0.47 6.63 -3.27
C ILE A 115 -1.18 7.40 -2.16
N GLY A 116 -2.53 7.40 -2.19
CA GLY A 116 -3.38 8.01 -1.20
C GLY A 116 -4.26 9.16 -1.73
N PHE A 117 -5.40 9.36 -1.07
CA PHE A 117 -6.44 10.31 -1.49
C PHE A 117 -5.98 11.79 -1.50
N MET A 118 -4.92 12.12 -0.76
CA MET A 118 -4.36 13.48 -0.77
C MET A 118 -3.66 13.86 -2.08
N PHE A 119 -3.49 12.92 -3.01
CA PHE A 119 -3.03 13.18 -4.37
C PHE A 119 -4.15 13.62 -5.33
N THR A 120 -5.41 13.67 -4.92
CA THR A 120 -6.55 13.97 -5.81
C THR A 120 -6.36 15.29 -6.57
N ASP A 121 -6.23 16.42 -5.89
CA ASP A 121 -6.03 17.71 -6.53
C ASP A 121 -4.66 17.84 -7.25
N PRO A 122 -3.53 17.41 -6.61
CA PRO A 122 -2.24 17.36 -7.29
C PRO A 122 -2.27 16.60 -8.61
N MET A 123 -2.92 15.44 -8.66
CA MET A 123 -2.98 14.61 -9.86
C MET A 123 -3.82 15.26 -10.97
N ILE A 124 -4.97 15.85 -10.64
CA ILE A 124 -5.80 16.60 -11.59
C ILE A 124 -4.98 17.70 -12.26
N ASN A 125 -4.17 18.44 -11.51
CA ASN A 125 -3.36 19.52 -12.02
C ASN A 125 -2.27 19.02 -12.97
N VAL A 126 -1.51 18.01 -12.55
CA VAL A 126 -0.40 17.49 -13.35
C VAL A 126 -0.88 16.75 -14.59
N ALA A 127 -1.93 15.94 -14.51
CA ALA A 127 -2.43 15.17 -15.64
C ALA A 127 -2.94 16.01 -16.82
N LYS A 128 -3.40 17.24 -16.54
CA LYS A 128 -3.78 18.22 -17.60
C LYS A 128 -2.59 18.67 -18.42
N ASP A 129 -1.43 18.84 -17.78
CA ASP A 129 -0.21 19.32 -18.43
C ASP A 129 0.52 18.20 -19.19
N PHE A 130 0.26 16.93 -18.82
CA PHE A 130 0.90 15.73 -19.38
C PHE A 130 -0.15 14.73 -19.92
N PRO A 131 -0.86 15.07 -21.03
CA PRO A 131 -1.98 14.25 -21.52
C PRO A 131 -1.56 12.87 -22.05
N ASP A 132 -0.31 12.70 -22.45
CA ASP A 132 0.22 11.42 -22.96
C ASP A 132 0.66 10.48 -21.82
N THR A 133 1.02 11.03 -20.65
CA THR A 133 1.35 10.26 -19.45
C THR A 133 0.09 9.68 -18.81
N LYS A 134 0.16 8.44 -18.34
CA LYS A 134 -0.92 7.79 -17.60
C LYS A 134 -0.72 7.97 -16.10
N PHE A 135 -1.81 8.18 -15.40
CA PHE A 135 -1.80 8.41 -13.96
C PHE A 135 -2.76 7.46 -13.25
N ALA A 136 -2.34 6.95 -12.12
CA ALA A 136 -3.19 6.12 -11.28
C ALA A 136 -3.16 6.66 -9.84
N ILE A 137 -4.32 6.87 -9.24
CA ILE A 137 -4.43 7.30 -7.85
C ILE A 137 -5.05 6.19 -7.01
N VAL A 138 -4.38 5.83 -5.92
CA VAL A 138 -4.94 4.92 -4.92
C VAL A 138 -5.79 5.71 -3.94
N ASP A 139 -7.02 5.24 -3.68
CA ASP A 139 -7.99 5.88 -2.79
C ASP A 139 -8.47 7.28 -3.22
N GLY A 140 -8.29 7.64 -4.49
CA GLY A 140 -8.74 8.94 -5.00
C GLY A 140 -10.14 8.89 -5.59
N THR A 141 -10.83 10.03 -5.54
CA THR A 141 -12.10 10.23 -6.26
C THR A 141 -12.00 11.50 -7.08
N ILE A 142 -12.13 11.37 -8.40
CA ILE A 142 -12.03 12.48 -9.36
C ILE A 142 -13.24 12.41 -10.29
N ASP A 143 -14.13 13.37 -10.22
CA ASP A 143 -15.36 13.37 -11.00
C ASP A 143 -15.11 13.50 -12.51
N GLY A 144 -15.97 12.89 -13.31
CA GLY A 144 -16.00 13.04 -14.77
C GLY A 144 -14.96 12.23 -15.54
N LEU A 145 -14.27 11.28 -14.89
CA LEU A 145 -13.38 10.35 -15.59
C LEU A 145 -14.18 9.30 -16.36
N ASP A 146 -13.62 8.88 -17.50
CA ASP A 146 -14.13 7.79 -18.33
C ASP A 146 -12.99 6.84 -18.76
N GLU A 147 -13.30 5.81 -19.54
CA GLU A 147 -12.33 4.81 -20.00
C GLU A 147 -11.20 5.39 -20.88
N ASN A 148 -11.37 6.58 -21.47
CA ASN A 148 -10.38 7.26 -22.33
C ASN A 148 -9.51 8.23 -21.54
N SER A 149 -9.86 8.51 -20.29
CA SER A 149 -9.11 9.41 -19.42
C SER A 149 -7.68 8.92 -19.21
N ASN A 150 -6.73 9.84 -19.06
CA ASN A 150 -5.36 9.49 -18.71
C ASN A 150 -5.16 9.25 -17.20
N ILE A 151 -6.24 9.31 -16.42
CA ILE A 151 -6.27 9.02 -14.97
C ILE A 151 -7.17 7.80 -14.71
N VAL A 152 -6.74 6.93 -13.81
CA VAL A 152 -7.57 5.88 -13.20
C VAL A 152 -7.56 6.00 -11.68
N CYS A 153 -8.73 5.94 -11.05
CA CYS A 153 -8.89 5.86 -9.60
C CYS A 153 -8.98 4.38 -9.18
N LEU A 154 -8.08 3.97 -8.30
CA LEU A 154 -8.00 2.61 -7.75
C LEU A 154 -8.58 2.63 -6.34
N ASN A 155 -9.86 2.28 -6.21
CA ASN A 155 -10.60 2.37 -4.97
C ASN A 155 -10.79 0.99 -4.34
N PHE A 156 -10.99 0.97 -3.03
CA PHE A 156 -11.16 -0.25 -2.27
C PHE A 156 -12.46 -0.19 -1.48
N LYS A 157 -13.07 -1.36 -1.29
CA LYS A 157 -14.20 -1.50 -0.38
C LYS A 157 -13.70 -1.86 1.02
N GLN A 158 -12.95 -0.94 1.64
CA GLN A 158 -12.35 -1.15 2.96
C GLN A 158 -13.38 -1.39 4.07
N ASN A 159 -14.61 -0.92 3.92
CA ASN A 159 -15.72 -1.25 4.79
C ASN A 159 -16.00 -2.76 4.82
N GLU A 160 -15.95 -3.44 3.66
CA GLU A 160 -16.17 -4.90 3.57
C GLU A 160 -15.06 -5.68 4.30
N GLY A 161 -13.78 -5.35 4.09
CA GLY A 161 -12.65 -5.97 4.79
C GLY A 161 -12.68 -5.69 6.30
N SER A 162 -13.02 -4.44 6.69
CA SER A 162 -13.15 -4.04 8.09
C SER A 162 -14.32 -4.73 8.79
N PHE A 163 -15.42 -5.03 8.07
CA PHE A 163 -16.51 -5.84 8.60
C PHE A 163 -16.03 -7.23 9.03
N LEU A 164 -15.19 -7.88 8.22
CA LEU A 164 -14.67 -9.21 8.55
C LEU A 164 -13.80 -9.19 9.81
N VAL A 165 -12.88 -8.23 9.93
CA VAL A 165 -12.05 -8.13 11.14
C VAL A 165 -12.84 -7.64 12.35
N GLY A 166 -13.90 -6.85 12.12
CA GLY A 166 -14.89 -6.51 13.15
C GLY A 166 -15.63 -7.75 13.66
N ALA A 167 -16.05 -8.64 12.76
CA ALA A 167 -16.67 -9.92 13.13
C ALA A 167 -15.68 -10.79 13.91
N ILE A 168 -14.40 -10.88 13.51
CA ILE A 168 -13.38 -11.60 14.28
C ILE A 168 -13.25 -10.99 15.68
N ALA A 169 -13.15 -9.67 15.81
CA ALA A 169 -13.07 -9.00 17.10
C ALA A 169 -14.32 -9.29 17.97
N GLY A 170 -15.52 -9.22 17.39
CA GLY A 170 -16.76 -9.49 18.08
C GLY A 170 -16.91 -10.93 18.60
N LEU A 171 -16.36 -11.91 17.86
CA LEU A 171 -16.35 -13.33 18.22
C LEU A 171 -15.25 -13.67 19.23
N LYS A 172 -14.12 -12.96 19.22
CA LYS A 172 -12.94 -13.26 20.05
C LYS A 172 -12.83 -12.42 21.32
N THR A 173 -13.57 -11.31 21.45
CA THR A 173 -13.52 -10.50 22.67
C THR A 173 -14.04 -11.26 23.89
N ASN A 174 -13.27 -11.21 24.97
CA ASN A 174 -13.64 -11.75 26.28
C ASN A 174 -14.35 -10.72 27.16
N THR A 175 -14.08 -9.42 26.94
CA THR A 175 -14.62 -8.34 27.75
C THR A 175 -15.91 -7.75 27.19
N ASN A 176 -16.29 -8.10 25.95
CA ASN A 176 -17.34 -7.44 25.18
C ASN A 176 -17.06 -5.92 25.01
N LYS A 177 -15.77 -5.56 24.94
CA LYS A 177 -15.37 -4.18 24.66
C LYS A 177 -14.17 -4.18 23.74
N VAL A 178 -14.31 -3.49 22.61
CA VAL A 178 -13.30 -3.39 21.54
C VAL A 178 -13.01 -1.94 21.17
N GLY A 179 -11.89 -1.70 20.49
CA GLY A 179 -11.48 -0.35 20.11
C GLY A 179 -11.17 -0.21 18.62
N PHE A 180 -11.35 0.99 18.09
CA PHE A 180 -10.91 1.42 16.76
C PHE A 180 -10.06 2.70 16.87
N VAL A 181 -8.88 2.68 16.26
CA VAL A 181 -7.98 3.83 16.17
C VAL A 181 -7.83 4.22 14.69
N GLY A 182 -8.47 5.32 14.29
CA GLY A 182 -8.33 5.88 12.95
C GLY A 182 -7.15 6.86 12.85
N GLY A 183 -6.53 6.95 11.68
CA GLY A 183 -5.51 7.97 11.39
C GLY A 183 -6.13 9.38 11.27
N MET A 184 -6.16 9.93 10.07
CA MET A 184 -6.80 11.20 9.79
C MET A 184 -8.32 11.05 9.73
N GLN A 185 -9.04 11.90 10.46
CA GLN A 185 -10.51 11.95 10.36
C GLN A 185 -10.92 12.39 8.95
N SER A 186 -11.50 11.46 8.20
CA SER A 186 -11.92 11.66 6.80
C SER A 186 -12.99 10.64 6.43
N ALA A 187 -13.75 10.90 5.36
CA ALA A 187 -14.75 9.97 4.84
C ALA A 187 -14.16 8.60 4.46
N LEU A 188 -12.89 8.56 4.01
CA LEU A 188 -12.22 7.31 3.69
C LEU A 188 -11.97 6.47 4.96
N ILE A 189 -11.42 7.07 6.02
CA ILE A 189 -11.10 6.35 7.27
C ILE A 189 -12.38 6.01 8.04
N GLU A 190 -13.46 6.78 7.87
CA GLU A 190 -14.79 6.45 8.40
C GLU A 190 -15.30 5.11 7.85
N GLN A 191 -15.01 4.75 6.60
CA GLN A 191 -15.41 3.45 6.04
C GLN A 191 -14.81 2.27 6.79
N PHE A 192 -13.53 2.38 7.23
CA PHE A 192 -12.91 1.35 8.08
C PHE A 192 -13.61 1.25 9.44
N GLU A 193 -13.89 2.39 10.06
CA GLU A 193 -14.56 2.47 11.36
C GLU A 193 -15.94 1.83 11.33
N VAL A 194 -16.78 2.27 10.38
CA VAL A 194 -18.17 1.80 10.33
C VAL A 194 -18.27 0.35 9.90
N GLY A 195 -17.40 -0.11 8.99
CA GLY A 195 -17.30 -1.52 8.64
C GLY A 195 -16.96 -2.38 9.85
N TYR A 196 -15.91 -2.00 10.60
CA TYR A 196 -15.51 -2.68 11.83
C TYR A 196 -16.63 -2.74 12.87
N LYS A 197 -17.28 -1.60 13.15
CA LYS A 197 -18.42 -1.52 14.07
C LYS A 197 -19.57 -2.43 13.62
N ALA A 198 -19.92 -2.37 12.34
CA ALA A 198 -21.00 -3.19 11.78
C ALA A 198 -20.72 -4.68 11.95
N GLY A 199 -19.53 -5.15 11.59
CA GLY A 199 -19.11 -6.55 11.74
C GLY A 199 -19.13 -7.01 13.19
N ALA A 200 -18.56 -6.21 14.10
CA ALA A 200 -18.52 -6.52 15.52
C ALA A 200 -19.95 -6.62 16.13
N MET A 201 -20.82 -5.67 15.83
CA MET A 201 -22.21 -5.66 16.29
C MET A 201 -23.06 -6.76 15.64
N TYR A 202 -22.72 -7.17 14.42
CA TYR A 202 -23.44 -8.20 13.69
C TYR A 202 -23.36 -9.55 14.41
N VAL A 203 -22.18 -9.91 14.89
CA VAL A 203 -21.92 -11.20 15.51
C VAL A 203 -22.05 -11.19 17.04
N ASN A 204 -21.92 -10.02 17.69
CA ASN A 204 -21.96 -9.91 19.16
C ASN A 204 -22.96 -8.84 19.63
N PRO A 205 -24.18 -9.23 20.07
CA PRO A 205 -25.18 -8.28 20.56
C PRO A 205 -24.73 -7.39 21.72
N ASN A 206 -23.76 -7.83 22.55
CA ASN A 206 -23.24 -7.02 23.65
C ASN A 206 -22.51 -5.77 23.14
N LEU A 207 -21.91 -5.85 21.95
CA LEU A 207 -21.19 -4.71 21.32
C LEU A 207 -22.16 -3.63 20.76
N ARG A 208 -23.45 -3.90 20.74
CA ARG A 208 -24.50 -2.89 20.38
C ARG A 208 -24.74 -1.88 21.50
N GLN A 209 -24.25 -2.15 22.71
CA GLN A 209 -24.39 -1.22 23.85
C GLN A 209 -23.41 -0.05 23.68
N ALA A 210 -23.91 1.15 23.95
CA ALA A 210 -23.08 2.37 23.90
C ALA A 210 -21.86 2.25 24.83
N GLY A 211 -20.68 2.58 24.29
CA GLY A 211 -19.42 2.51 25.04
C GLY A 211 -18.73 1.14 25.02
N ASN A 212 -19.28 0.13 24.34
CA ASN A 212 -18.62 -1.16 24.16
C ASN A 212 -17.76 -1.23 22.88
N ILE A 213 -17.95 -0.30 21.94
CA ILE A 213 -16.99 -0.06 20.87
C ILE A 213 -16.45 1.35 21.04
N LEU A 214 -15.17 1.45 21.43
CA LEU A 214 -14.47 2.72 21.59
C LEU A 214 -13.90 3.13 20.23
N SER A 215 -13.95 4.42 19.90
CA SER A 215 -13.42 4.90 18.64
C SER A 215 -12.80 6.27 18.81
N GLN A 216 -11.60 6.47 18.25
CA GLN A 216 -10.92 7.76 18.24
C GLN A 216 -9.97 7.86 17.05
N TYR A 217 -9.86 9.08 16.50
CA TYR A 217 -8.90 9.43 15.47
C TYR A 217 -7.64 10.06 16.06
N ILE A 218 -6.50 9.81 15.44
CA ILE A 218 -5.20 10.38 15.84
C ILE A 218 -5.20 11.89 15.59
N GLY A 219 -5.71 12.32 14.44
CA GLY A 219 -5.75 13.74 14.09
C GLY A 219 -6.65 14.06 12.92
N THR A 220 -6.52 15.31 12.42
CA THR A 220 -7.30 15.85 11.31
C THR A 220 -6.45 16.23 10.09
N THR A 221 -5.15 15.96 10.12
CA THR A 221 -4.20 16.18 9.02
C THR A 221 -3.47 14.90 8.68
N GLY A 222 -2.77 14.87 7.55
CA GLY A 222 -2.00 13.70 7.11
C GLY A 222 -0.94 13.23 8.11
N ASP A 223 -0.42 14.12 8.97
CA ASP A 223 0.53 13.73 10.03
C ASP A 223 -0.03 12.69 11.00
N ALA A 224 -1.35 12.54 11.06
CA ALA A 224 -2.02 11.49 11.82
C ALA A 224 -1.63 10.06 11.38
N PHE A 225 -1.04 9.89 10.20
CA PHE A 225 -0.55 8.59 9.74
C PHE A 225 0.90 8.29 10.14
N LYS A 226 1.60 9.23 10.82
CA LYS A 226 3.00 9.06 11.29
C LYS A 226 3.24 9.51 12.72
N ASP A 227 2.25 9.36 13.58
CA ASP A 227 2.33 9.69 15.03
C ASP A 227 2.09 8.44 15.89
N PRO A 228 3.10 7.54 16.03
CA PRO A 228 2.97 6.37 16.88
C PRO A 228 2.75 6.72 18.37
N ALA A 229 3.28 7.86 18.84
CA ALA A 229 3.11 8.28 20.22
C ALA A 229 1.63 8.52 20.55
N ARG A 230 0.91 9.19 19.66
CA ARG A 230 -0.54 9.40 19.79
C ARG A 230 -1.31 8.08 19.65
N GLY A 231 -0.87 7.18 18.77
CA GLY A 231 -1.42 5.82 18.66
C GLY A 231 -1.32 5.06 19.97
N THR A 232 -0.16 5.12 20.64
CA THR A 232 0.07 4.51 21.96
C THR A 232 -0.84 5.10 23.04
N GLU A 233 -1.01 6.41 23.06
CA GLU A 233 -1.84 7.10 24.05
C GLU A 233 -3.32 6.67 23.95
N ILE A 234 -3.87 6.66 22.72
CA ILE A 234 -5.27 6.28 22.46
C ILE A 234 -5.49 4.81 22.81
N ALA A 235 -4.62 3.91 22.31
CA ALA A 235 -4.74 2.49 22.58
C ALA A 235 -4.65 2.18 24.08
N SER A 236 -3.69 2.79 24.80
CA SER A 236 -3.56 2.66 26.24
C SER A 236 -4.82 3.12 26.99
N THR A 237 -5.44 4.19 26.52
CA THR A 237 -6.71 4.70 27.07
C THR A 237 -7.83 3.65 26.90
N PHE A 238 -7.96 3.05 25.72
CA PHE A 238 -8.97 2.01 25.45
C PHE A 238 -8.75 0.76 26.28
N LEU A 239 -7.49 0.28 26.39
CA LEU A 239 -7.11 -0.85 27.23
C LEU A 239 -7.40 -0.60 28.71
N ASN A 240 -7.26 0.63 29.19
CA ASN A 240 -7.60 1.01 30.57
C ASN A 240 -9.12 1.12 30.78
N GLN A 241 -9.90 1.35 29.73
CA GLN A 241 -11.36 1.32 29.75
C GLN A 241 -11.91 -0.11 29.60
N GLY A 242 -11.04 -1.12 29.46
CA GLY A 242 -11.41 -2.53 29.42
C GLY A 242 -11.57 -3.11 28.01
N ALA A 243 -11.17 -2.40 26.95
CA ALA A 243 -11.07 -3.01 25.64
C ALA A 243 -9.97 -4.08 25.63
N ASP A 244 -10.25 -5.21 24.99
CA ASP A 244 -9.31 -6.33 24.89
C ASP A 244 -8.84 -6.57 23.44
N ILE A 245 -9.51 -6.00 22.45
CA ILE A 245 -9.09 -6.05 21.05
C ILE A 245 -9.14 -4.64 20.46
N ILE A 246 -8.03 -4.19 19.85
CA ILE A 246 -7.95 -2.87 19.23
C ILE A 246 -7.56 -3.02 17.77
N TYR A 247 -8.42 -2.56 16.87
CA TYR A 247 -8.15 -2.42 15.45
C TYR A 247 -7.66 -1.01 15.13
N HIS A 248 -6.64 -0.87 14.29
CA HIS A 248 -6.23 0.42 13.78
C HIS A 248 -6.33 0.51 12.26
N ALA A 249 -6.66 1.71 11.76
CA ALA A 249 -6.55 2.13 10.37
C ALA A 249 -5.79 3.47 10.32
N SER A 250 -4.49 3.43 10.62
CA SER A 250 -3.70 4.64 10.92
C SER A 250 -2.26 4.62 10.39
N GLY A 251 -1.97 3.78 9.39
CA GLY A 251 -0.64 3.71 8.78
C GLY A 251 0.47 3.45 9.80
N ALA A 252 1.61 4.15 9.69
CA ALA A 252 2.74 4.01 10.60
C ALA A 252 2.41 4.32 12.07
N SER A 253 1.36 5.11 12.34
CA SER A 253 0.89 5.36 13.72
C SER A 253 0.40 4.08 14.42
N GLY A 254 0.02 3.05 13.66
CA GLY A 254 -0.38 1.75 14.15
C GLY A 254 0.70 1.02 14.96
N ALA A 255 1.98 1.30 14.71
CA ALA A 255 3.08 0.78 15.52
C ALA A 255 2.92 1.14 17.01
N GLY A 256 2.39 2.32 17.30
CA GLY A 256 2.07 2.74 18.67
C GLY A 256 0.92 1.95 19.30
N VAL A 257 -0.08 1.56 18.49
CA VAL A 257 -1.18 0.69 18.95
C VAL A 257 -0.64 -0.69 19.31
N PHE A 258 0.20 -1.27 18.46
CA PHE A 258 0.84 -2.56 18.73
C PHE A 258 1.70 -2.54 19.99
N GLN A 259 2.49 -1.47 20.16
CA GLN A 259 3.32 -1.30 21.36
C GLN A 259 2.47 -1.23 22.63
N ALA A 260 1.37 -0.46 22.62
CA ALA A 260 0.47 -0.35 23.78
C ALA A 260 -0.17 -1.69 24.13
N VAL A 261 -0.60 -2.47 23.15
CA VAL A 261 -1.16 -3.82 23.34
C VAL A 261 -0.11 -4.76 23.92
N TYR A 262 1.10 -4.75 23.38
CA TYR A 262 2.20 -5.57 23.87
C TYR A 262 2.60 -5.22 25.31
N ASP A 263 2.68 -3.93 25.64
CA ASP A 263 2.98 -3.49 27.02
C ASP A 263 1.88 -3.90 28.00
N ALA A 264 0.62 -3.80 27.61
CA ALA A 264 -0.50 -4.28 28.42
C ALA A 264 -0.45 -5.80 28.63
N TYR A 265 -0.07 -6.56 27.60
CA TYR A 265 0.13 -8.00 27.70
C TYR A 265 1.28 -8.34 28.67
N LYS A 266 2.43 -7.68 28.58
CA LYS A 266 3.54 -7.84 29.55
C LYS A 266 3.10 -7.58 30.99
N ASN A 267 2.10 -6.72 31.19
CA ASN A 267 1.51 -6.41 32.48
C ASN A 267 0.35 -7.36 32.88
N GLY A 268 0.21 -8.50 32.19
CA GLY A 268 -0.72 -9.58 32.55
C GLY A 268 -2.14 -9.43 32.00
N LYS A 269 -2.40 -8.51 31.05
CA LYS A 269 -3.70 -8.42 30.38
C LYS A 269 -3.71 -9.35 29.15
N ASP A 270 -4.82 -10.05 28.92
CA ASP A 270 -5.05 -10.81 27.69
C ASP A 270 -5.69 -9.90 26.64
N VAL A 271 -4.84 -9.29 25.83
CA VAL A 271 -5.23 -8.24 24.86
C VAL A 271 -4.57 -8.45 23.51
N TRP A 272 -5.23 -7.97 22.46
CA TRP A 272 -4.85 -8.19 21.07
C TRP A 272 -4.97 -6.94 20.24
N ALA A 273 -4.17 -6.85 19.16
CA ALA A 273 -4.30 -5.86 18.13
C ALA A 273 -4.79 -6.48 16.83
N ILE A 274 -5.41 -5.66 15.98
CA ILE A 274 -5.71 -5.98 14.59
C ILE A 274 -5.03 -4.92 13.72
N GLY A 275 -4.26 -5.38 12.73
CA GLY A 275 -3.52 -4.55 11.79
C GLY A 275 -4.34 -4.14 10.57
N VAL A 276 -3.71 -3.40 9.64
CA VAL A 276 -4.35 -2.86 8.43
C VAL A 276 -3.43 -2.92 7.20
N ASP A 277 -4.02 -2.91 6.03
CA ASP A 277 -3.44 -2.92 4.68
C ASP A 277 -2.64 -4.18 4.36
N SER A 278 -1.55 -4.42 5.07
CA SER A 278 -0.66 -5.57 4.94
C SER A 278 -0.88 -6.59 6.05
N ASP A 279 -0.37 -7.81 5.87
CA ASP A 279 -0.29 -8.78 6.96
C ASP A 279 0.78 -8.34 7.97
N GLN A 280 0.42 -7.37 8.83
CA GLN A 280 1.35 -6.79 9.78
C GLN A 280 1.83 -7.80 10.84
N GLY A 281 1.00 -8.77 11.20
CA GLY A 281 1.42 -9.88 12.07
C GLY A 281 2.60 -10.65 11.49
N LEU A 282 2.52 -10.99 10.20
CA LEU A 282 3.61 -11.68 9.49
C LEU A 282 4.84 -10.78 9.34
N VAL A 283 4.67 -9.48 9.03
CA VAL A 283 5.77 -8.51 8.93
C VAL A 283 6.55 -8.45 10.24
N TYR A 284 5.88 -8.28 11.37
CA TYR A 284 6.52 -8.22 12.69
C TYR A 284 7.19 -9.56 13.06
N LYS A 285 6.55 -10.69 12.76
CA LYS A 285 7.11 -12.02 13.03
C LYS A 285 8.33 -12.35 12.16
N SER A 286 8.44 -11.75 11.01
CA SER A 286 9.56 -11.93 10.07
C SER A 286 10.74 -10.99 10.34
N SER A 287 10.64 -10.10 11.32
CA SER A 287 11.72 -9.20 11.72
C SER A 287 12.88 -9.98 12.39
N ASP A 288 14.10 -9.50 12.23
CA ASP A 288 15.28 -9.99 12.96
C ASP A 288 15.30 -9.48 14.43
N ASP A 289 14.46 -8.52 14.78
CA ASP A 289 14.34 -7.97 16.13
C ASP A 289 13.40 -8.82 17.00
N PRO A 290 13.91 -9.45 18.07
CA PRO A 290 13.09 -10.28 18.97
C PRO A 290 11.93 -9.52 19.63
N GLU A 291 12.05 -8.20 19.86
CA GLU A 291 10.97 -7.40 20.43
C GLU A 291 9.85 -7.23 19.41
N GLN A 292 10.17 -6.97 18.17
CA GLN A 292 9.16 -6.91 17.09
C GLN A 292 8.47 -8.26 16.90
N GLN A 293 9.22 -9.37 16.93
CA GLN A 293 8.60 -10.70 16.88
C GLN A 293 7.61 -10.93 18.02
N ALA A 294 7.96 -10.50 19.24
CA ALA A 294 7.09 -10.62 20.40
C ALA A 294 5.84 -9.71 20.32
N ILE A 295 5.96 -8.53 19.72
CA ILE A 295 4.81 -7.67 19.38
C ILE A 295 3.92 -8.40 18.36
N GLY A 296 4.50 -9.01 17.33
CA GLY A 296 3.79 -9.82 16.34
C GLY A 296 2.92 -10.93 16.94
N ASP A 297 3.34 -11.53 18.07
CA ASP A 297 2.56 -12.52 18.80
C ASP A 297 1.26 -11.95 19.42
N ARG A 298 1.08 -10.64 19.43
CA ARG A 298 -0.13 -9.96 19.91
C ARG A 298 -0.97 -9.35 18.81
N ILE A 299 -0.67 -9.65 17.54
CA ILE A 299 -1.47 -9.24 16.38
C ILE A 299 -2.36 -10.43 15.98
N LEU A 300 -3.66 -10.32 16.25
CA LEU A 300 -4.64 -11.38 16.03
C LEU A 300 -4.84 -11.68 14.54
N THR A 301 -4.94 -10.64 13.74
CA THR A 301 -5.03 -10.64 12.28
C THR A 301 -4.78 -9.23 11.76
N SER A 302 -4.85 -9.03 10.44
CA SER A 302 -4.84 -7.71 9.81
C SER A 302 -5.96 -7.63 8.77
N MET A 303 -6.62 -6.48 8.67
CA MET A 303 -7.49 -6.19 7.54
C MET A 303 -6.60 -5.95 6.32
N LEU A 304 -6.72 -6.81 5.33
CA LEU A 304 -5.93 -6.71 4.11
C LEU A 304 -6.58 -5.75 3.12
N LYS A 305 -5.78 -4.81 2.62
CA LYS A 305 -6.11 -3.92 1.50
C LYS A 305 -5.01 -4.05 0.47
N ARG A 306 -5.32 -4.71 -0.64
CA ARG A 306 -4.33 -5.21 -1.61
C ARG A 306 -3.86 -4.11 -2.55
N VAL A 307 -3.23 -3.06 -1.97
CA VAL A 307 -2.60 -1.98 -2.74
C VAL A 307 -1.50 -2.52 -3.65
N ASP A 308 -0.73 -3.52 -3.17
CA ASP A 308 0.24 -4.25 -3.96
C ASP A 308 -0.35 -4.81 -5.26
N THR A 309 -1.53 -5.40 -5.17
CA THR A 309 -2.22 -5.99 -6.31
C THR A 309 -2.76 -4.92 -7.25
N SER A 310 -3.28 -3.81 -6.72
CA SER A 310 -3.79 -2.70 -7.55
C SER A 310 -2.68 -2.04 -8.37
N VAL A 311 -1.52 -1.78 -7.77
CA VAL A 311 -0.33 -1.24 -8.45
C VAL A 311 0.18 -2.22 -9.51
N TYR A 312 0.36 -3.49 -9.12
CA TYR A 312 0.83 -4.53 -10.04
C TYR A 312 -0.10 -4.72 -11.23
N LEU A 313 -1.41 -4.90 -11.02
CA LEU A 313 -2.36 -5.13 -12.12
C LEU A 313 -2.46 -3.92 -13.05
N THR A 314 -2.46 -2.70 -12.51
CA THR A 314 -2.53 -1.48 -13.32
C THR A 314 -1.26 -1.30 -14.16
N GLY A 315 -0.08 -1.54 -13.60
CA GLY A 315 1.18 -1.52 -14.34
C GLY A 315 1.23 -2.60 -15.43
N LYS A 316 0.77 -3.82 -15.12
CA LYS A 316 0.68 -4.94 -16.07
C LYS A 316 -0.28 -4.63 -17.23
N ASP A 317 -1.47 -4.14 -16.94
CA ASP A 317 -2.47 -3.76 -17.95
C ASP A 317 -1.94 -2.63 -18.84
N PHE A 318 -1.27 -1.63 -18.26
CA PHE A 318 -0.62 -0.55 -18.99
C PHE A 318 0.44 -1.09 -19.97
N MET A 319 1.39 -1.88 -19.51
CA MET A 319 2.45 -2.46 -20.35
C MET A 319 1.90 -3.44 -21.40
N GLY A 320 0.77 -4.08 -21.12
CA GLY A 320 0.02 -4.93 -22.05
C GLY A 320 -0.81 -4.18 -23.09
N GLY A 321 -0.80 -2.84 -23.08
CA GLY A 321 -1.63 -2.01 -23.99
C GLY A 321 -3.12 -2.06 -23.65
N GLN A 322 -3.49 -2.41 -22.43
CA GLN A 322 -4.88 -2.54 -21.97
C GLN A 322 -5.28 -1.42 -20.99
N TRP A 323 -4.64 -0.24 -21.14
CA TRP A 323 -4.98 0.92 -20.32
C TRP A 323 -6.46 1.28 -20.42
N LYS A 324 -7.06 1.51 -19.26
CA LYS A 324 -8.39 2.11 -19.13
C LYS A 324 -8.36 3.13 -18.01
N GLY A 325 -8.80 4.34 -18.34
CA GLY A 325 -9.06 5.40 -17.35
C GLY A 325 -10.33 5.12 -16.55
N GLY A 326 -10.74 6.10 -15.74
CA GLY A 326 -11.95 6.03 -14.95
C GLY A 326 -11.76 5.44 -13.56
N TYR A 327 -12.52 4.42 -13.20
CA TYR A 327 -12.54 3.86 -11.86
C TYR A 327 -12.37 2.34 -11.89
N ARG A 328 -11.66 1.83 -10.90
CA ARG A 328 -11.47 0.40 -10.66
C ARG A 328 -11.61 0.12 -9.18
N ASP A 329 -12.63 -0.65 -8.81
CA ASP A 329 -12.94 -1.00 -7.43
C ASP A 329 -12.38 -2.38 -7.06
N PHE A 330 -11.86 -2.47 -5.85
CA PHE A 330 -11.27 -3.68 -5.27
C PHE A 330 -12.02 -4.05 -3.99
N GLY A 331 -12.99 -4.97 -4.11
CA GLY A 331 -13.79 -5.50 -3.02
C GLY A 331 -13.40 -6.92 -2.63
N LEU A 332 -14.24 -7.55 -1.79
CA LEU A 332 -14.10 -8.97 -1.42
C LEU A 332 -14.28 -9.91 -2.62
N ASP A 333 -15.05 -9.51 -3.62
CA ASP A 333 -15.37 -10.27 -4.82
C ASP A 333 -14.17 -10.50 -5.76
N VAL A 334 -13.15 -9.62 -5.65
CA VAL A 334 -11.90 -9.70 -6.42
C VAL A 334 -10.67 -9.86 -5.52
N ASP A 335 -10.87 -10.27 -4.26
CA ASP A 335 -9.82 -10.35 -3.24
C ASP A 335 -8.99 -9.07 -3.09
N GLY A 336 -9.62 -7.92 -3.34
CA GLY A 336 -9.02 -6.60 -3.17
C GLY A 336 -8.92 -6.18 -1.70
N VAL A 337 -9.81 -6.70 -0.87
CA VAL A 337 -9.78 -6.57 0.60
C VAL A 337 -10.06 -7.92 1.24
N GLY A 338 -9.72 -8.07 2.54
CA GLY A 338 -9.93 -9.32 3.24
C GLY A 338 -9.37 -9.30 4.66
N TYR A 339 -9.02 -10.46 5.20
CA TYR A 339 -8.32 -10.58 6.46
C TYR A 339 -7.14 -11.54 6.36
N ALA A 340 -6.09 -11.31 7.13
CA ALA A 340 -4.85 -12.08 7.08
C ALA A 340 -4.99 -13.43 7.80
N VAL A 341 -4.52 -14.49 7.13
CA VAL A 341 -4.36 -15.82 7.72
C VAL A 341 -2.97 -16.33 7.35
N ASN A 342 -2.14 -16.58 8.34
CA ASN A 342 -0.78 -17.09 8.18
C ASN A 342 -0.47 -18.16 9.23
N ASP A 343 0.72 -18.73 9.20
CA ASP A 343 1.12 -19.82 10.12
C ASP A 343 1.20 -19.37 11.58
N TYR A 344 1.38 -18.09 11.86
CA TYR A 344 1.48 -17.56 13.23
C TYR A 344 0.12 -17.26 13.84
N ASN A 345 -0.85 -16.80 13.05
CA ASN A 345 -2.14 -16.37 13.58
C ASN A 345 -3.29 -17.39 13.35
N ARG A 346 -3.10 -18.39 12.48
CA ARG A 346 -4.16 -19.35 12.15
C ARG A 346 -4.79 -19.98 13.40
N SER A 347 -3.97 -20.46 14.33
CA SER A 347 -4.46 -21.08 15.56
C SER A 347 -5.20 -20.13 16.51
N LEU A 348 -5.02 -18.82 16.33
CA LEU A 348 -5.70 -17.79 17.13
C LEU A 348 -7.13 -17.53 16.66
N ILE A 349 -7.43 -17.79 15.38
CA ILE A 349 -8.71 -17.42 14.75
C ILE A 349 -9.41 -18.58 14.03
N GLU A 350 -8.81 -19.78 13.93
CA GLU A 350 -9.35 -20.92 13.17
C GLU A 350 -10.75 -21.35 13.65
N ASP A 351 -11.07 -21.16 14.92
CA ASP A 351 -12.37 -21.47 15.51
C ASP A 351 -13.49 -20.55 15.01
N VAL A 352 -13.16 -19.33 14.57
CA VAL A 352 -14.13 -18.34 14.06
C VAL A 352 -14.11 -18.20 12.53
N MET A 353 -13.07 -18.67 11.86
CA MET A 353 -12.92 -18.56 10.39
C MET A 353 -14.14 -19.08 9.63
N PRO A 354 -14.75 -20.24 9.92
CA PRO A 354 -15.89 -20.74 9.14
C PRO A 354 -17.08 -19.76 9.14
N GLN A 355 -17.34 -19.11 10.29
CA GLN A 355 -18.42 -18.12 10.39
C GLN A 355 -18.06 -16.82 9.65
N VAL A 356 -16.80 -16.37 9.74
CA VAL A 356 -16.32 -15.17 9.03
C VAL A 356 -16.35 -15.38 7.51
N ASP A 357 -15.97 -16.56 7.03
CA ASP A 357 -16.00 -16.90 5.61
C ASP A 357 -17.45 -17.01 5.08
N GLU A 358 -18.41 -17.46 5.89
CA GLU A 358 -19.83 -17.39 5.54
C GLU A 358 -20.30 -15.94 5.41
N LEU A 359 -19.88 -15.06 6.31
CA LEU A 359 -20.18 -13.62 6.23
C LEU A 359 -19.55 -12.99 4.99
N LYS A 360 -18.30 -13.34 4.65
CA LYS A 360 -17.64 -12.93 3.41
C LYS A 360 -18.50 -13.29 2.20
N GLN A 361 -19.02 -14.51 2.11
CA GLN A 361 -19.86 -14.92 0.99
C GLN A 361 -21.19 -14.14 0.95
N LYS A 362 -21.81 -13.89 2.10
CA LYS A 362 -23.04 -13.09 2.16
C LYS A 362 -22.84 -11.66 1.65
N ILE A 363 -21.67 -11.05 1.97
CA ILE A 363 -21.31 -9.72 1.45
C ILE A 363 -21.10 -9.78 -0.08
N ILE A 364 -20.34 -10.74 -0.57
CA ILE A 364 -20.09 -10.93 -2.01
C ILE A 364 -21.40 -11.14 -2.78
N ASN A 365 -22.35 -11.89 -2.20
CA ASN A 365 -23.66 -12.15 -2.80
C ASN A 365 -24.64 -10.96 -2.66
N GLY A 366 -24.26 -9.89 -1.95
CA GLY A 366 -25.13 -8.72 -1.71
C GLY A 366 -26.25 -8.96 -0.68
N GLU A 367 -26.19 -10.06 0.09
CA GLU A 367 -27.11 -10.35 1.19
C GLU A 367 -26.84 -9.46 2.40
N ILE A 368 -25.58 -9.04 2.57
CA ILE A 368 -25.15 -8.04 3.54
C ILE A 368 -24.54 -6.88 2.76
N VAL A 369 -25.13 -5.70 2.88
CA VAL A 369 -24.58 -4.45 2.35
C VAL A 369 -23.91 -3.72 3.51
N VAL A 370 -22.58 -3.72 3.53
CA VAL A 370 -21.78 -3.13 4.61
C VAL A 370 -21.84 -1.60 4.53
N PRO A 371 -22.19 -0.90 5.62
CA PRO A 371 -22.26 0.55 5.62
C PRO A 371 -20.92 1.21 5.30
N THR A 372 -20.97 2.38 4.66
CA THR A 372 -19.79 3.19 4.27
C THR A 372 -19.61 4.45 5.10
N ASN A 373 -20.62 4.82 5.90
CA ASN A 373 -20.63 6.00 6.75
C ASN A 373 -21.51 5.80 8.00
N ASN A 374 -21.41 6.71 8.96
CA ASN A 374 -22.17 6.61 10.21
C ASN A 374 -23.70 6.72 10.04
N GLU A 375 -24.19 7.40 9.01
CA GLU A 375 -25.64 7.49 8.73
C GLU A 375 -26.18 6.12 8.28
N GLU A 376 -25.48 5.45 7.38
CA GLU A 376 -25.83 4.09 6.95
C GLU A 376 -25.71 3.09 8.10
N LEU A 377 -24.70 3.25 8.98
CA LEU A 377 -24.53 2.39 10.16
C LEU A 377 -25.72 2.45 11.11
N GLN A 378 -26.35 3.62 11.28
CA GLN A 378 -27.56 3.78 12.14
C GLN A 378 -28.75 2.99 11.63
N THR A 379 -28.83 2.76 10.32
CA THR A 379 -29.93 2.05 9.67
C THR A 379 -29.56 0.61 9.28
N PHE A 380 -28.33 0.21 9.57
CA PHE A 380 -27.81 -1.11 9.24
C PHE A 380 -28.58 -2.21 9.97
N GLN A 381 -29.04 -3.22 9.21
CA GLN A 381 -29.84 -4.30 9.78
C GLN A 381 -28.94 -5.32 10.47
N LEU A 382 -29.10 -5.40 11.78
CA LEU A 382 -28.45 -6.40 12.62
C LEU A 382 -29.36 -7.61 12.83
N PRO A 383 -28.82 -8.84 12.87
CA PRO A 383 -29.61 -10.06 13.06
C PRO A 383 -30.25 -10.15 14.46
#